data_40470b55c5b23ec9ffbf3cbfd8430bab
#
_entry.id   40470b55c5b23ec9ffbf3cbfd8430bab
#
_cell.length_a   1.000
_cell.length_b   1.000
_cell.length_c   1.000
_cell.angle_alpha   90.00
_cell.angle_beta   90.00
_cell.angle_gamma   90.00
#
_symmetry.space_group_name_H-M   'P 1'
#
loop_
_entity.id
_entity.type
_entity.pdbx_description
1 polymer ?
#
loop_
_entity_poly.entity_id
_entity_poly.type
_entity_poly.pdbx_seq_one_letter_code
_entity_poly.pdbx_strand_id
1 'polypeptide(L)'
;MSDESDAPGTQLPDPFLRLRMADVPARPPVFAAPGDSVAEAARRMAAAGTTAALVREGADGPLLGILTERDVLTRVAAAGRDPGRTPVTLVMTRGLLTASPDELLIEAFSRMVRHGVRRLALLDAAGAPLGLVGEGELLAARGESPLALAADIDAAADAETLARVFRRLGVLAARSIAEGIGPDAVGRLISEMHDRIMAKAWEQTLAELPPAPCAHCLLVLGSQGRREQFLATDLDLALAYADAPRADWFADLGARLTRRLLDLGFPPCPSRIMPDNSDWRRSAAGWRDLADEAADRPDAPAVVTASLLADMRPLQARAGDPALGPELRAAILERLGKSSILLKFMAREAVRFSPPLGLLGGLAVRRDAEGRGWLDLKRGGVFALAQGAKVLALDHGLTEAGTCPRLRRLAALGALSAPLAEGLCDAWDQLQTLRMRAQAAALGRGEAPGNAIRPDLLGALERERLRAALKLLAEFQDLLYEKYGLRLLG
;
A
#
# COMPACT_ATOMS: atom_id res chain seq x y z
N MET A 1 10.59 -29.69 43.59
CA MET A 1 9.14 -29.67 43.75
C MET A 1 8.74 -28.21 43.75
N SER A 2 8.10 -27.68 42.75
CA SER A 2 7.18 -28.16 41.75
C SER A 2 7.46 -27.48 40.40
N ASP A 3 7.32 -28.32 39.44
CA ASP A 3 7.28 -28.10 38.00
C ASP A 3 6.02 -27.30 37.65
N GLU A 4 6.17 -26.11 37.05
CA GLU A 4 5.08 -25.43 36.34
C GLU A 4 5.43 -25.38 34.89
N SER A 5 4.91 -26.37 34.17
CA SER A 5 4.91 -26.52 32.74
C SER A 5 4.31 -25.28 32.08
N ASP A 6 5.11 -24.63 31.26
CA ASP A 6 4.72 -23.64 30.27
C ASP A 6 3.72 -24.29 29.30
N ALA A 7 2.45 -23.97 29.46
CA ALA A 7 1.40 -24.37 28.53
C ALA A 7 1.58 -23.57 27.23
N PRO A 8 1.48 -24.17 26.04
CA PRO A 8 1.56 -23.47 24.78
C PRO A 8 0.41 -22.45 24.70
N GLY A 9 0.79 -21.20 24.42
CA GLY A 9 -0.15 -20.09 24.31
C GLY A 9 -1.36 -20.46 23.47
N THR A 10 -2.52 -20.33 24.08
CA THR A 10 -3.82 -20.50 23.44
C THR A 10 -3.91 -19.46 22.32
N GLN A 11 -3.71 -19.87 21.07
CA GLN A 11 -4.05 -19.07 19.91
C GLN A 11 -5.52 -18.69 20.07
N LEU A 12 -5.80 -17.39 20.20
CA LEU A 12 -7.17 -16.90 20.18
C LEU A 12 -7.81 -17.39 18.87
N PRO A 13 -8.98 -18.03 18.92
CA PRO A 13 -9.63 -18.52 17.71
C PRO A 13 -9.82 -17.36 16.73
N ASP A 14 -9.57 -17.63 15.44
CA ASP A 14 -9.69 -16.66 14.34
C ASP A 14 -11.00 -15.87 14.52
N PRO A 15 -10.95 -14.52 14.60
CA PRO A 15 -12.15 -13.69 14.71
C PRO A 15 -13.22 -14.01 13.65
N PHE A 16 -12.80 -14.47 12.49
CA PHE A 16 -13.67 -14.93 11.39
C PHE A 16 -14.63 -16.05 11.82
N LEU A 17 -14.21 -16.97 12.70
CA LEU A 17 -15.04 -18.06 13.18
C LEU A 17 -16.18 -17.58 14.10
N ARG A 18 -16.15 -16.33 14.56
CA ARG A 18 -17.16 -15.73 15.44
C ARG A 18 -18.04 -14.70 14.74
N LEU A 19 -17.69 -14.30 13.50
CA LEU A 19 -18.50 -13.35 12.75
C LEU A 19 -19.87 -13.94 12.41
N ARG A 20 -20.88 -13.09 12.51
CA ARG A 20 -22.26 -13.41 12.13
C ARG A 20 -22.63 -12.74 10.82
N MET A 21 -23.67 -13.20 10.19
CA MET A 21 -24.18 -12.58 8.97
C MET A 21 -24.67 -11.15 9.20
N ALA A 22 -25.04 -10.78 10.43
CA ALA A 22 -25.34 -9.40 10.82
C ALA A 22 -24.13 -8.45 10.69
N ASP A 23 -22.89 -8.98 10.80
CA ASP A 23 -21.65 -8.20 10.68
C ASP A 23 -21.24 -7.97 9.22
N VAL A 24 -21.94 -8.61 8.28
CA VAL A 24 -21.65 -8.50 6.83
C VAL A 24 -22.41 -7.30 6.26
N PRO A 25 -21.72 -6.37 5.55
CA PRO A 25 -22.39 -5.26 4.89
C PRO A 25 -23.23 -5.78 3.72
N ALA A 26 -24.49 -6.14 3.98
CA ALA A 26 -25.41 -6.60 2.95
C ALA A 26 -25.81 -5.42 2.05
N ARG A 27 -25.82 -5.65 0.72
CA ARG A 27 -26.31 -4.63 -0.22
C ARG A 27 -27.84 -4.59 -0.19
N PRO A 28 -28.44 -3.39 -0.26
CA PRO A 28 -29.88 -3.27 -0.39
C PRO A 28 -30.40 -4.11 -1.55
N PRO A 29 -31.49 -4.87 -1.36
CA PRO A 29 -32.00 -5.75 -2.41
C PRO A 29 -32.69 -4.94 -3.52
N VAL A 30 -32.38 -5.26 -4.77
CA VAL A 30 -33.17 -4.82 -5.94
C VAL A 30 -34.21 -5.86 -6.23
N PHE A 31 -35.44 -5.42 -6.54
CA PHE A 31 -36.56 -6.31 -6.78
C PHE A 31 -37.03 -6.26 -8.25
N ALA A 32 -37.44 -7.41 -8.73
CA ALA A 32 -38.20 -7.57 -9.98
C ALA A 32 -39.50 -8.31 -9.71
N ALA A 33 -40.56 -7.90 -10.40
CA ALA A 33 -41.84 -8.63 -10.38
C ALA A 33 -41.78 -9.84 -11.34
N PRO A 34 -42.58 -10.91 -11.11
CA PRO A 34 -42.58 -12.10 -11.96
C PRO A 34 -42.81 -11.83 -13.44
N GLY A 35 -43.62 -10.81 -13.76
CA GLY A 35 -43.94 -10.38 -15.11
C GLY A 35 -43.00 -9.38 -15.74
N ASP A 36 -42.05 -8.84 -14.98
CA ASP A 36 -41.07 -7.89 -15.51
C ASP A 36 -40.22 -8.55 -16.60
N SER A 37 -39.85 -7.78 -17.62
CA SER A 37 -38.92 -8.25 -18.63
C SER A 37 -37.49 -8.27 -18.04
N VAL A 38 -36.64 -9.15 -18.57
CA VAL A 38 -35.22 -9.19 -18.19
C VAL A 38 -34.54 -7.85 -18.43
N ALA A 39 -34.91 -7.11 -19.47
CA ALA A 39 -34.39 -5.79 -19.78
C ALA A 39 -34.72 -4.75 -18.70
N GLU A 40 -35.90 -4.82 -18.11
CA GLU A 40 -36.28 -3.94 -16.99
C GLU A 40 -35.55 -4.28 -15.73
N ALA A 41 -35.47 -5.56 -15.37
CA ALA A 41 -34.71 -6.02 -14.21
C ALA A 41 -33.21 -5.65 -14.34
N ALA A 42 -32.62 -5.86 -15.52
CA ALA A 42 -31.22 -5.49 -15.79
C ALA A 42 -30.97 -3.99 -15.67
N ARG A 43 -31.90 -3.12 -16.13
CA ARG A 43 -31.78 -1.67 -15.93
C ARG A 43 -31.81 -1.28 -14.47
N ARG A 44 -32.70 -1.87 -13.66
CA ARG A 44 -32.75 -1.62 -12.20
C ARG A 44 -31.47 -2.09 -11.52
N MET A 45 -30.94 -3.27 -11.89
CA MET A 45 -29.66 -3.77 -11.40
C MET A 45 -28.51 -2.80 -11.73
N ALA A 46 -28.43 -2.34 -12.97
CA ALA A 46 -27.41 -1.41 -13.42
C ALA A 46 -27.50 -0.06 -12.71
N ALA A 47 -28.70 0.50 -12.55
CA ALA A 47 -28.91 1.76 -11.84
C ALA A 47 -28.55 1.69 -10.36
N ALA A 48 -28.73 0.52 -9.72
CA ALA A 48 -28.35 0.28 -8.33
C ALA A 48 -26.91 -0.23 -8.15
N GLY A 49 -26.13 -0.39 -9.23
CA GLY A 49 -24.77 -0.91 -9.17
C GLY A 49 -24.70 -2.34 -8.61
N THR A 50 -25.78 -3.14 -8.78
CA THR A 50 -25.84 -4.52 -8.30
C THR A 50 -25.84 -5.50 -9.48
N THR A 51 -25.38 -6.70 -9.23
CA THR A 51 -25.29 -7.77 -10.22
C THR A 51 -26.36 -8.86 -10.03
N ALA A 52 -27.36 -8.58 -9.18
CA ALA A 52 -28.49 -9.48 -8.95
C ALA A 52 -29.75 -8.74 -8.48
N ALA A 53 -30.90 -9.31 -8.79
CA ALA A 53 -32.21 -8.87 -8.31
C ALA A 53 -33.00 -10.05 -7.71
N LEU A 54 -33.69 -9.80 -6.60
CA LEU A 54 -34.65 -10.75 -6.02
C LEU A 54 -35.96 -10.67 -6.79
N VAL A 55 -36.55 -11.80 -7.09
CA VAL A 55 -37.86 -11.86 -7.74
C VAL A 55 -38.93 -12.17 -6.70
N ARG A 56 -39.91 -11.28 -6.55
CA ARG A 56 -41.02 -11.44 -5.61
C ARG A 56 -42.37 -11.03 -6.19
N GLU A 57 -43.42 -11.57 -5.62
CA GLU A 57 -44.79 -11.28 -6.05
C GLU A 57 -45.36 -10.10 -5.21
N GLY A 58 -45.46 -8.92 -5.85
CA GLY A 58 -45.92 -7.71 -5.12
C GLY A 58 -44.90 -7.12 -4.14
N ALA A 59 -45.31 -6.12 -3.38
CA ALA A 59 -44.43 -5.39 -2.47
C ALA A 59 -44.02 -6.24 -1.25
N ASP A 60 -44.93 -7.06 -0.72
CA ASP A 60 -44.74 -7.86 0.50
C ASP A 60 -44.95 -9.36 0.25
N GLY A 61 -44.97 -9.77 -1.02
CA GLY A 61 -45.18 -11.17 -1.40
C GLY A 61 -43.93 -12.04 -1.24
N PRO A 62 -44.10 -13.36 -1.38
CA PRO A 62 -43.00 -14.31 -1.21
C PRO A 62 -41.91 -14.12 -2.25
N LEU A 63 -40.67 -14.40 -1.84
CA LEU A 63 -39.53 -14.46 -2.73
C LEU A 63 -39.61 -15.72 -3.59
N LEU A 64 -39.61 -15.54 -4.93
CA LEU A 64 -39.74 -16.61 -5.91
C LEU A 64 -38.39 -17.11 -6.43
N GLY A 65 -37.35 -16.27 -6.35
CA GLY A 65 -36.04 -16.62 -6.85
C GLY A 65 -35.11 -15.41 -6.99
N ILE A 66 -34.02 -15.61 -7.68
CA ILE A 66 -32.99 -14.59 -7.94
C ILE A 66 -32.65 -14.58 -9.44
N LEU A 67 -32.53 -13.38 -10.00
CA LEU A 67 -31.97 -13.14 -11.34
C LEU A 67 -30.58 -12.55 -11.18
N THR A 68 -29.58 -13.15 -11.81
CA THR A 68 -28.19 -12.68 -11.78
C THR A 68 -27.70 -12.25 -13.17
N GLU A 69 -26.62 -11.46 -13.23
CA GLU A 69 -25.95 -11.13 -14.51
C GLU A 69 -25.56 -12.39 -15.30
N ARG A 70 -25.18 -13.48 -14.61
CA ARG A 70 -24.88 -14.77 -15.26
C ARG A 70 -26.10 -15.39 -15.90
N ASP A 71 -27.28 -15.29 -15.28
CA ASP A 71 -28.52 -15.77 -15.87
C ASP A 71 -28.88 -14.98 -17.14
N VAL A 72 -28.71 -13.65 -17.09
CA VAL A 72 -28.89 -12.78 -18.25
C VAL A 72 -27.92 -13.17 -19.36
N LEU A 73 -26.66 -13.37 -19.08
CA LEU A 73 -25.65 -13.76 -20.06
C LEU A 73 -25.94 -15.15 -20.64
N THR A 74 -26.17 -16.16 -19.77
CA THR A 74 -26.25 -17.57 -20.22
C THR A 74 -27.62 -17.98 -20.72
N ARG A 75 -28.71 -17.48 -20.10
CA ARG A 75 -30.08 -17.90 -20.38
C ARG A 75 -30.85 -16.95 -21.30
N VAL A 76 -30.31 -15.73 -21.52
CA VAL A 76 -30.92 -14.76 -22.45
C VAL A 76 -29.99 -14.49 -23.62
N ALA A 77 -28.81 -13.86 -23.40
CA ALA A 77 -27.92 -13.46 -24.48
C ALA A 77 -27.38 -14.68 -25.27
N ALA A 78 -26.78 -15.66 -24.60
CA ALA A 78 -26.23 -16.85 -25.22
C ALA A 78 -27.34 -17.76 -25.83
N ALA A 79 -28.57 -17.71 -25.30
CA ALA A 79 -29.71 -18.44 -25.81
C ALA A 79 -30.47 -17.70 -26.93
N GLY A 80 -30.01 -16.52 -27.37
CA GLY A 80 -30.62 -15.71 -28.42
C GLY A 80 -32.04 -15.21 -28.11
N ARG A 81 -32.38 -15.05 -26.82
CA ARG A 81 -33.70 -14.56 -26.41
C ARG A 81 -33.74 -13.03 -26.43
N ASP A 82 -34.89 -12.48 -26.76
CA ASP A 82 -35.13 -11.04 -26.65
C ASP A 82 -35.32 -10.64 -25.17
N PRO A 83 -34.41 -9.86 -24.57
CA PRO A 83 -34.51 -9.46 -23.15
C PRO A 83 -35.75 -8.59 -22.88
N GLY A 84 -36.27 -7.87 -23.87
CA GLY A 84 -37.46 -7.04 -23.73
C GLY A 84 -38.75 -7.83 -23.66
N ARG A 85 -38.76 -9.08 -24.19
CA ARG A 85 -39.91 -9.94 -24.23
C ARG A 85 -39.82 -11.19 -23.34
N THR A 86 -38.66 -11.42 -22.74
CA THR A 86 -38.44 -12.57 -21.86
C THR A 86 -38.78 -12.17 -20.43
N PRO A 87 -39.81 -12.75 -19.79
CA PRO A 87 -40.12 -12.50 -18.39
C PRO A 87 -39.06 -13.11 -17.49
N VAL A 88 -38.76 -12.44 -16.37
CA VAL A 88 -37.72 -12.87 -15.42
C VAL A 88 -37.96 -14.28 -14.89
N THR A 89 -39.20 -14.70 -14.72
CA THR A 89 -39.57 -16.07 -14.25
C THR A 89 -39.10 -17.22 -15.12
N LEU A 90 -38.84 -16.97 -16.42
CA LEU A 90 -38.29 -17.98 -17.34
C LEU A 90 -36.79 -18.21 -17.15
N VAL A 91 -36.08 -17.23 -16.58
CA VAL A 91 -34.63 -17.26 -16.57
C VAL A 91 -34.06 -17.12 -15.13
N MET A 92 -34.86 -16.75 -14.15
CA MET A 92 -34.44 -16.69 -12.76
C MET A 92 -34.03 -18.08 -12.23
N THR A 93 -33.18 -18.09 -11.22
CA THR A 93 -32.89 -19.28 -10.43
C THR A 93 -33.91 -19.37 -9.29
N ARG A 94 -34.65 -20.47 -9.24
CA ARG A 94 -35.57 -20.80 -8.13
C ARG A 94 -34.80 -21.49 -7.01
N GLY A 95 -35.41 -21.59 -5.82
CA GLY A 95 -34.72 -22.20 -4.68
C GLY A 95 -33.63 -21.27 -4.09
N LEU A 96 -34.04 -20.06 -3.78
CA LEU A 96 -33.19 -19.03 -3.20
C LEU A 96 -32.47 -19.56 -1.95
N LEU A 97 -31.13 -19.45 -1.94
CA LEU A 97 -30.36 -19.74 -0.74
C LEU A 97 -30.39 -18.53 0.18
N THR A 98 -30.78 -18.75 1.43
CA THR A 98 -30.98 -17.67 2.42
C THR A 98 -30.05 -17.85 3.62
N ALA A 99 -29.85 -16.80 4.37
CA ALA A 99 -29.18 -16.78 5.66
C ALA A 99 -29.95 -15.88 6.62
N SER A 100 -29.83 -16.16 7.94
CA SER A 100 -30.32 -15.26 8.98
C SER A 100 -29.18 -14.37 9.53
N PRO A 101 -29.49 -13.20 10.09
CA PRO A 101 -28.47 -12.33 10.70
C PRO A 101 -27.66 -13.00 11.81
N ASP A 102 -28.27 -13.92 12.55
CA ASP A 102 -27.65 -14.61 13.69
C ASP A 102 -26.76 -15.79 13.29
N GLU A 103 -26.84 -16.22 12.05
CA GLU A 103 -26.04 -17.34 11.53
C GLU A 103 -24.56 -16.99 11.48
N LEU A 104 -23.68 -17.97 11.76
CA LEU A 104 -22.25 -17.76 11.63
C LEU A 104 -21.84 -17.61 10.15
N LEU A 105 -20.96 -16.66 9.89
CA LEU A 105 -20.46 -16.38 8.55
C LEU A 105 -19.88 -17.64 7.88
N ILE A 106 -19.14 -18.44 8.65
CA ILE A 106 -18.50 -19.67 8.15
C ILE A 106 -19.54 -20.73 7.72
N GLU A 107 -20.69 -20.79 8.38
CA GLU A 107 -21.77 -21.71 8.02
C GLU A 107 -22.46 -21.28 6.73
N ALA A 108 -22.76 -19.98 6.61
CA ALA A 108 -23.29 -19.38 5.39
C ALA A 108 -22.34 -19.60 4.20
N PHE A 109 -21.05 -19.36 4.37
CA PHE A 109 -20.02 -19.59 3.37
C PHE A 109 -19.92 -21.08 2.96
N SER A 110 -19.89 -21.97 3.94
CA SER A 110 -19.85 -23.44 3.70
C SER A 110 -21.06 -23.91 2.89
N ARG A 111 -22.24 -23.33 3.16
CA ARG A 111 -23.48 -23.61 2.41
C ARG A 111 -23.40 -23.09 0.96
N MET A 112 -22.86 -21.90 0.73
CA MET A 112 -22.62 -21.38 -0.62
C MET A 112 -21.71 -22.31 -1.43
N VAL A 113 -20.60 -22.76 -0.84
CA VAL A 113 -19.67 -23.71 -1.46
C VAL A 113 -20.37 -25.03 -1.81
N ARG A 114 -21.12 -25.59 -0.85
CA ARG A 114 -21.84 -26.87 -1.05
C ARG A 114 -22.83 -26.80 -2.21
N HIS A 115 -23.53 -25.68 -2.36
CA HIS A 115 -24.55 -25.52 -3.40
C HIS A 115 -24.03 -24.87 -4.70
N GLY A 116 -22.76 -24.50 -4.76
CA GLY A 116 -22.14 -23.86 -5.93
C GLY A 116 -22.73 -22.49 -6.26
N VAL A 117 -23.29 -21.78 -5.26
CA VAL A 117 -23.85 -20.44 -5.44
C VAL A 117 -22.91 -19.38 -4.91
N ARG A 118 -22.99 -18.19 -5.52
CA ARG A 118 -22.12 -17.06 -5.16
C ARG A 118 -22.85 -15.97 -4.36
N ARG A 119 -24.13 -16.18 -4.03
CA ARG A 119 -24.98 -15.20 -3.32
C ARG A 119 -26.00 -15.86 -2.44
N LEU A 120 -26.32 -15.16 -1.33
CA LEU A 120 -27.36 -15.48 -0.38
C LEU A 120 -28.29 -14.27 -0.26
N ALA A 121 -29.58 -14.51 0.00
CA ALA A 121 -30.44 -13.46 0.50
C ALA A 121 -30.41 -13.49 2.03
N LEU A 122 -30.09 -12.36 2.66
CA LEU A 122 -30.19 -12.17 4.10
C LEU A 122 -31.63 -11.83 4.43
N LEU A 123 -32.28 -12.66 5.27
CA LEU A 123 -33.66 -12.48 5.68
C LEU A 123 -33.76 -12.24 7.17
N ASP A 124 -34.68 -11.39 7.60
CA ASP A 124 -35.02 -11.24 9.00
C ASP A 124 -35.84 -12.40 9.53
N ALA A 125 -36.20 -12.35 10.84
CA ALA A 125 -37.00 -13.40 11.50
C ALA A 125 -38.43 -13.53 10.92
N ALA A 126 -38.95 -12.51 10.24
CA ALA A 126 -40.25 -12.51 9.58
C ALA A 126 -40.14 -13.00 8.11
N GLY A 127 -38.92 -13.30 7.60
CA GLY A 127 -38.67 -13.70 6.25
C GLY A 127 -38.56 -12.51 5.26
N ALA A 128 -38.52 -11.28 5.75
CA ALA A 128 -38.33 -10.11 4.91
C ALA A 128 -36.85 -9.96 4.49
N PRO A 129 -36.59 -9.62 3.22
CA PRO A 129 -35.20 -9.50 2.73
C PRO A 129 -34.54 -8.22 3.24
N LEU A 130 -33.49 -8.41 4.03
CA LEU A 130 -32.61 -7.35 4.54
C LEU A 130 -31.57 -6.93 3.50
N GLY A 131 -31.15 -7.88 2.64
CA GLY A 131 -30.12 -7.59 1.63
C GLY A 131 -29.68 -8.83 0.85
N LEU A 132 -28.77 -8.58 -0.09
CA LEU A 132 -28.02 -9.61 -0.78
C LEU A 132 -26.58 -9.61 -0.30
N VAL A 133 -26.06 -10.80 0.00
CA VAL A 133 -24.69 -11.02 0.40
C VAL A 133 -24.03 -11.92 -0.62
N GLY A 134 -22.98 -11.47 -1.24
CA GLY A 134 -22.18 -12.24 -2.18
C GLY A 134 -20.80 -12.61 -1.59
N GLU A 135 -20.02 -13.30 -2.39
CA GLU A 135 -18.65 -13.70 -2.05
C GLU A 135 -17.78 -12.47 -1.68
N GLY A 136 -17.97 -11.34 -2.39
CA GLY A 136 -17.25 -10.09 -2.11
C GLY A 136 -17.59 -9.48 -0.75
N GLU A 137 -18.87 -9.48 -0.35
CA GLU A 137 -19.33 -8.98 0.92
C GLU A 137 -18.87 -9.90 2.08
N LEU A 138 -18.83 -11.21 1.86
CA LEU A 138 -18.29 -12.17 2.84
C LEU A 138 -16.78 -12.01 3.03
N LEU A 139 -16.05 -11.79 1.95
CA LEU A 139 -14.62 -11.48 2.02
C LEU A 139 -14.36 -10.14 2.70
N ALA A 140 -15.22 -9.14 2.43
CA ALA A 140 -15.15 -7.83 3.09
C ALA A 140 -15.45 -7.91 4.60
N ALA A 141 -16.40 -8.74 5.01
CA ALA A 141 -16.73 -8.98 6.44
C ALA A 141 -15.60 -9.72 7.17
N ARG A 142 -14.75 -10.44 6.46
CA ARG A 142 -13.52 -11.02 7.03
C ARG A 142 -12.57 -9.95 7.60
N GLY A 143 -13.00 -8.69 7.56
CA GLY A 143 -12.30 -7.51 8.02
C GLY A 143 -11.26 -7.07 7.00
N GLU A 144 -11.62 -6.03 6.25
CA GLU A 144 -10.69 -5.23 5.46
C GLU A 144 -10.17 -5.88 4.17
N SER A 145 -11.09 -6.05 3.23
CA SER A 145 -10.70 -6.23 1.83
C SER A 145 -10.00 -4.96 1.33
N PRO A 146 -8.81 -5.02 0.72
CA PRO A 146 -8.18 -3.88 0.08
C PRO A 146 -9.10 -3.15 -0.91
N LEU A 147 -9.95 -3.89 -1.64
CA LEU A 147 -10.93 -3.32 -2.56
C LEU A 147 -12.03 -2.54 -1.85
N ALA A 148 -12.51 -3.02 -0.70
CA ALA A 148 -13.48 -2.29 0.11
C ALA A 148 -12.87 -1.01 0.68
N LEU A 149 -11.63 -1.06 1.19
CA LEU A 149 -10.91 0.13 1.65
C LEU A 149 -10.73 1.15 0.52
N ALA A 150 -10.37 0.70 -0.69
CA ALA A 150 -10.25 1.57 -1.85
C ALA A 150 -11.58 2.26 -2.20
N ALA A 151 -12.69 1.51 -2.19
CA ALA A 151 -14.03 2.06 -2.42
C ALA A 151 -14.44 3.05 -1.32
N ASP A 152 -14.11 2.77 -0.05
CA ASP A 152 -14.37 3.67 1.06
C ASP A 152 -13.57 4.98 0.94
N ILE A 153 -12.31 4.92 0.45
CA ILE A 153 -11.51 6.12 0.15
C ILE A 153 -12.17 6.95 -0.93
N ASP A 154 -12.56 6.32 -2.04
CA ASP A 154 -13.17 7.02 -3.17
C ASP A 154 -14.51 7.69 -2.78
N ALA A 155 -15.29 7.02 -1.93
CA ALA A 155 -16.57 7.52 -1.42
C ALA A 155 -16.45 8.52 -0.28
N ALA A 156 -15.27 8.69 0.34
CA ALA A 156 -15.09 9.55 1.50
C ALA A 156 -15.39 11.03 1.16
N ALA A 157 -16.40 11.59 1.80
CA ALA A 157 -16.79 12.98 1.62
C ALA A 157 -16.01 13.94 2.54
N ASP A 158 -15.51 13.44 3.67
CA ASP A 158 -14.89 14.24 4.74
C ASP A 158 -13.60 13.60 5.28
N ALA A 159 -12.85 14.39 6.06
CA ALA A 159 -11.59 13.99 6.66
C ALA A 159 -11.77 12.89 7.73
N GLU A 160 -12.88 12.89 8.46
CA GLU A 160 -13.13 11.90 9.51
C GLU A 160 -13.28 10.49 8.91
N THR A 161 -14.02 10.39 7.80
CA THR A 161 -14.17 9.15 7.05
C THR A 161 -12.82 8.65 6.53
N LEU A 162 -11.99 9.54 5.94
CA LEU A 162 -10.64 9.18 5.50
C LEU A 162 -9.74 8.73 6.68
N ALA A 163 -9.79 9.41 7.82
CA ALA A 163 -9.03 9.03 9.01
C ALA A 163 -9.42 7.64 9.54
N ARG A 164 -10.71 7.30 9.46
CA ARG A 164 -11.22 5.96 9.79
C ARG A 164 -10.65 4.89 8.87
N VAL A 165 -10.63 5.17 7.56
CA VAL A 165 -10.04 4.25 6.57
C VAL A 165 -8.53 4.11 6.77
N PHE A 166 -7.82 5.20 7.06
CA PHE A 166 -6.38 5.18 7.35
C PHE A 166 -6.05 4.26 8.54
N ARG A 167 -6.82 4.33 9.63
CA ARG A 167 -6.64 3.42 10.78
C ARG A 167 -6.91 1.96 10.43
N ARG A 168 -7.95 1.68 9.62
CA ARG A 168 -8.27 0.32 9.15
C ARG A 168 -7.16 -0.26 8.26
N LEU A 169 -6.51 0.58 7.45
CA LEU A 169 -5.36 0.14 6.66
C LEU A 169 -4.22 -0.38 7.54
N GLY A 170 -3.93 0.27 8.66
CA GLY A 170 -2.93 -0.20 9.62
C GLY A 170 -3.25 -1.59 10.19
N VAL A 171 -4.52 -1.86 10.51
CA VAL A 171 -4.98 -3.18 10.98
C VAL A 171 -4.84 -4.25 9.88
N LEU A 172 -5.27 -3.93 8.65
CA LEU A 172 -5.11 -4.82 7.50
C LEU A 172 -3.65 -5.19 7.27
N ALA A 173 -2.76 -4.20 7.29
CA ALA A 173 -1.34 -4.41 7.09
C ALA A 173 -0.73 -5.31 8.18
N ALA A 174 -1.03 -5.03 9.46
CA ALA A 174 -0.55 -5.84 10.58
C ALA A 174 -1.02 -7.29 10.48
N ARG A 175 -2.27 -7.50 10.10
CA ARG A 175 -2.85 -8.83 9.88
C ARG A 175 -2.18 -9.56 8.71
N SER A 176 -2.02 -8.91 7.56
CA SER A 176 -1.34 -9.47 6.38
C SER A 176 0.08 -9.97 6.73
N ILE A 177 0.79 -9.21 7.56
CA ILE A 177 2.11 -9.59 8.07
C ILE A 177 2.02 -10.84 8.96
N ALA A 178 1.04 -10.89 9.87
CA ALA A 178 0.84 -12.02 10.77
C ALA A 178 0.44 -13.31 10.01
N GLU A 179 -0.28 -13.18 8.90
CA GLU A 179 -0.64 -14.26 7.98
C GLU A 179 0.52 -14.71 7.06
N GLY A 180 1.69 -14.04 7.16
CA GLY A 180 2.90 -14.42 6.42
C GLY A 180 2.96 -13.91 4.98
N ILE A 181 2.15 -12.92 4.61
CA ILE A 181 2.24 -12.25 3.32
C ILE A 181 3.59 -11.51 3.23
N GLY A 182 4.29 -11.69 2.12
CA GLY A 182 5.63 -11.13 1.91
C GLY A 182 5.65 -9.59 1.98
N PRO A 183 6.78 -9.00 2.42
CA PRO A 183 6.92 -7.58 2.69
C PRO A 183 6.73 -6.72 1.45
N ASP A 184 7.15 -7.19 0.28
CA ASP A 184 6.99 -6.48 -0.98
C ASP A 184 5.50 -6.30 -1.36
N ALA A 185 4.68 -7.35 -1.21
CA ALA A 185 3.25 -7.29 -1.48
C ALA A 185 2.53 -6.36 -0.49
N VAL A 186 2.84 -6.47 0.80
CA VAL A 186 2.26 -5.60 1.84
C VAL A 186 2.70 -4.15 1.66
N GLY A 187 3.98 -3.91 1.39
CA GLY A 187 4.52 -2.56 1.16
C GLY A 187 3.91 -1.88 -0.05
N ARG A 188 3.72 -2.61 -1.17
CA ARG A 188 3.01 -2.09 -2.34
C ARG A 188 1.55 -1.77 -2.05
N LEU A 189 0.85 -2.65 -1.35
CA LEU A 189 -0.54 -2.41 -0.97
C LEU A 189 -0.68 -1.16 -0.10
N ILE A 190 0.14 -1.04 0.95
CA ILE A 190 0.15 0.14 1.83
C ILE A 190 0.44 1.41 1.01
N SER A 191 1.44 1.37 0.14
CA SER A 191 1.80 2.52 -0.69
C SER A 191 0.68 2.93 -1.64
N GLU A 192 -0.02 1.97 -2.26
CA GLU A 192 -1.16 2.24 -3.13
C GLU A 192 -2.33 2.86 -2.36
N MET A 193 -2.64 2.36 -1.16
CA MET A 193 -3.70 2.91 -0.32
C MET A 193 -3.34 4.30 0.19
N HIS A 194 -2.09 4.54 0.57
CA HIS A 194 -1.60 5.86 0.95
C HIS A 194 -1.69 6.83 -0.23
N ASP A 195 -1.28 6.42 -1.45
CA ASP A 195 -1.43 7.24 -2.65
C ASP A 195 -2.89 7.66 -2.86
N ARG A 196 -3.86 6.75 -2.73
CA ARG A 196 -5.30 7.05 -2.85
C ARG A 196 -5.79 7.99 -1.77
N ILE A 197 -5.41 7.78 -0.50
CA ILE A 197 -5.78 8.67 0.61
C ILE A 197 -5.21 10.07 0.38
N MET A 198 -3.94 10.17 -0.01
CA MET A 198 -3.29 11.44 -0.31
C MET A 198 -3.92 12.14 -1.53
N ALA A 199 -4.26 11.39 -2.58
CA ALA A 199 -4.95 11.94 -3.75
C ALA A 199 -6.33 12.48 -3.39
N LYS A 200 -7.09 11.78 -2.53
CA LYS A 200 -8.40 12.24 -2.05
C LYS A 200 -8.28 13.48 -1.17
N ALA A 201 -7.31 13.50 -0.24
CA ALA A 201 -7.02 14.66 0.60
C ALA A 201 -6.62 15.89 -0.24
N TRP A 202 -5.82 15.66 -1.29
CA TRP A 202 -5.42 16.65 -2.27
C TRP A 202 -6.63 17.25 -3.00
N GLU A 203 -7.51 16.41 -3.57
CA GLU A 203 -8.73 16.82 -4.25
C GLU A 203 -9.66 17.65 -3.33
N GLN A 204 -9.86 17.20 -2.09
CA GLN A 204 -10.64 17.90 -1.09
C GLN A 204 -10.03 19.27 -0.74
N THR A 205 -8.69 19.35 -0.63
CA THR A 205 -8.00 20.61 -0.33
C THR A 205 -8.11 21.60 -1.49
N LEU A 206 -7.97 21.13 -2.71
CA LEU A 206 -8.14 21.96 -3.91
C LEU A 206 -9.56 22.52 -4.04
N ALA A 207 -10.58 21.75 -3.66
CA ALA A 207 -11.98 22.19 -3.71
C ALA A 207 -12.29 23.34 -2.73
N GLU A 208 -11.46 23.55 -1.71
CA GLU A 208 -11.60 24.66 -0.74
C GLU A 208 -10.89 25.95 -1.19
N LEU A 209 -10.14 25.90 -2.28
CA LEU A 209 -9.34 27.01 -2.78
C LEU A 209 -9.93 27.56 -4.08
N PRO A 210 -9.66 28.85 -4.40
CA PRO A 210 -9.90 29.37 -5.74
C PRO A 210 -9.20 28.50 -6.80
N PRO A 211 -9.63 28.56 -8.08
CA PRO A 211 -8.97 27.81 -9.15
C PRO A 211 -7.46 28.01 -9.16
N ALA A 212 -6.72 26.94 -9.37
CA ALA A 212 -5.26 26.97 -9.41
C ALA A 212 -4.75 27.91 -10.50
N PRO A 213 -3.72 28.73 -10.21
CA PRO A 213 -3.23 29.74 -11.14
C PRO A 213 -2.43 29.14 -12.31
N CYS A 214 -1.91 27.90 -12.17
CA CYS A 214 -1.16 27.20 -13.20
C CYS A 214 -1.14 25.68 -12.96
N ALA A 215 -0.53 24.96 -13.89
CA ALA A 215 -0.25 23.53 -13.76
C ALA A 215 0.54 23.22 -12.48
N HIS A 216 0.16 22.16 -11.78
CA HIS A 216 0.77 21.76 -10.51
C HIS A 216 0.59 20.27 -10.27
N CYS A 217 1.45 19.70 -9.45
CA CYS A 217 1.36 18.29 -9.06
C CYS A 217 1.93 18.05 -7.66
N LEU A 218 1.41 17.05 -6.97
CA LEU A 218 1.97 16.54 -5.73
C LEU A 218 3.02 15.47 -6.05
N LEU A 219 4.13 15.51 -5.34
CA LEU A 219 5.25 14.58 -5.48
C LEU A 219 5.42 13.81 -4.18
N VAL A 220 5.58 12.51 -4.28
CA VAL A 220 5.94 11.63 -3.16
C VAL A 220 7.40 11.25 -3.27
N LEU A 221 8.09 11.21 -2.14
CA LEU A 221 9.53 11.02 -2.04
C LEU A 221 9.87 9.79 -1.16
N GLY A 222 11.13 9.51 -0.98
CA GLY A 222 11.61 8.49 -0.05
C GLY A 222 10.96 7.11 -0.24
N SER A 223 10.54 6.47 0.83
CA SER A 223 9.91 5.14 0.78
C SER A 223 8.57 5.11 0.04
N GLN A 224 7.78 6.19 0.12
CA GLN A 224 6.54 6.32 -0.65
C GLN A 224 6.83 6.45 -2.15
N GLY A 225 7.84 7.22 -2.52
CA GLY A 225 8.30 7.32 -3.90
C GLY A 225 8.73 5.97 -4.48
N ARG A 226 9.37 5.12 -3.67
CA ARG A 226 9.77 3.76 -4.04
C ARG A 226 8.66 2.72 -3.96
N ARG A 227 7.47 3.06 -3.42
CA ARG A 227 6.38 2.13 -3.10
C ARG A 227 6.80 1.04 -2.10
N GLU A 228 7.60 1.41 -1.12
CA GLU A 228 8.17 0.55 -0.08
C GLU A 228 7.77 1.01 1.33
N GLN A 229 6.54 1.52 1.48
CA GLN A 229 5.99 2.01 2.73
C GLN A 229 5.67 0.87 3.71
N PHE A 230 5.79 1.19 5.00
CA PHE A 230 5.45 0.30 6.11
C PHE A 230 4.48 0.96 7.10
N LEU A 231 4.15 0.24 8.18
CA LEU A 231 3.14 0.65 9.16
C LEU A 231 3.45 1.98 9.87
N ALA A 232 4.71 2.36 9.95
CA ALA A 232 5.15 3.59 10.61
C ALA A 232 6.22 4.27 9.76
N THR A 233 5.79 4.97 8.75
CA THR A 233 6.69 5.68 7.85
C THR A 233 6.27 7.13 7.76
N ASP A 234 7.25 8.03 7.88
CA ASP A 234 7.09 9.46 7.73
C ASP A 234 6.54 9.80 6.34
N LEU A 235 5.81 10.89 6.24
CA LEU A 235 5.41 11.48 4.97
C LEU A 235 6.55 12.34 4.43
N ASP A 236 7.13 11.92 3.28
CA ASP A 236 8.03 12.75 2.52
C ASP A 236 7.30 13.22 1.26
N LEU A 237 6.79 14.46 1.29
CA LEU A 237 5.98 15.05 0.22
C LEU A 237 6.56 16.35 -0.29
N ALA A 238 6.33 16.63 -1.56
CA ALA A 238 6.72 17.89 -2.18
C ALA A 238 5.63 18.37 -3.15
N LEU A 239 5.63 19.66 -3.42
CA LEU A 239 4.71 20.31 -4.34
C LEU A 239 5.50 20.96 -5.49
N ALA A 240 5.16 20.61 -6.72
CA ALA A 240 5.68 21.26 -7.91
C ALA A 240 4.57 22.03 -8.64
N TYR A 241 4.92 23.17 -9.20
CA TYR A 241 4.02 23.98 -10.02
C TYR A 241 4.77 24.61 -11.20
N ALA A 242 4.07 24.94 -12.27
CA ALA A 242 4.66 25.64 -13.40
C ALA A 242 5.10 27.05 -12.96
N ASP A 243 6.08 27.62 -13.66
CA ASP A 243 6.62 28.93 -13.33
C ASP A 243 5.52 30.00 -13.43
N ALA A 244 5.07 30.49 -12.28
CA ALA A 244 3.96 31.45 -12.16
C ALA A 244 4.16 32.40 -10.96
N PRO A 245 3.63 33.65 -11.03
CA PRO A 245 3.87 34.68 -10.02
C PRO A 245 3.02 34.53 -8.73
N ARG A 246 2.25 33.46 -8.56
CA ARG A 246 1.31 33.25 -7.45
C ARG A 246 1.81 32.21 -6.44
N ALA A 247 3.03 32.38 -5.93
CA ALA A 247 3.62 31.48 -4.92
C ALA A 247 2.83 31.45 -3.59
N ASP A 248 2.10 32.53 -3.28
CA ASP A 248 1.22 32.64 -2.12
C ASP A 248 0.08 31.60 -2.13
N TRP A 249 -0.53 31.38 -3.30
CA TRP A 249 -1.59 30.38 -3.47
C TRP A 249 -1.08 28.96 -3.16
N PHE A 250 0.12 28.62 -3.65
CA PHE A 250 0.75 27.32 -3.38
C PHE A 250 1.21 27.19 -1.94
N ALA A 251 1.51 28.30 -1.26
CA ALA A 251 1.81 28.28 0.19
C ALA A 251 0.55 27.92 1.00
N ASP A 252 -0.61 28.51 0.69
CA ASP A 252 -1.88 28.17 1.34
C ASP A 252 -2.28 26.72 1.05
N LEU A 253 -2.18 26.26 -0.20
CA LEU A 253 -2.41 24.87 -0.57
C LEU A 253 -1.52 23.90 0.23
N GLY A 254 -0.22 24.16 0.27
CA GLY A 254 0.74 23.32 0.99
C GLY A 254 0.45 23.25 2.50
N ALA A 255 0.13 24.37 3.11
CA ALA A 255 -0.20 24.44 4.54
C ALA A 255 -1.49 23.68 4.88
N ARG A 256 -2.56 23.86 4.07
CA ARG A 256 -3.83 23.15 4.27
C ARG A 256 -3.68 21.65 4.06
N LEU A 257 -3.02 21.24 2.97
CA LEU A 257 -2.78 19.83 2.68
C LEU A 257 -1.97 19.15 3.79
N THR A 258 -0.86 19.77 4.19
CA THR A 258 -0.01 19.23 5.28
C THR A 258 -0.83 19.04 6.54
N ARG A 259 -1.58 20.05 6.98
CA ARG A 259 -2.45 19.94 8.17
C ARG A 259 -3.45 18.80 8.02
N ARG A 260 -4.16 18.73 6.89
CA ARG A 260 -5.15 17.68 6.64
C ARG A 260 -4.53 16.28 6.73
N LEU A 261 -3.37 16.06 6.16
CA LEU A 261 -2.70 14.76 6.20
C LEU A 261 -2.28 14.39 7.63
N LEU A 262 -1.79 15.34 8.42
CA LEU A 262 -1.47 15.12 9.84
C LEU A 262 -2.74 14.79 10.64
N ASP A 263 -3.84 15.49 10.40
CA ASP A 263 -5.14 15.24 11.05
C ASP A 263 -5.72 13.86 10.67
N LEU A 264 -5.40 13.32 9.49
CA LEU A 264 -5.76 11.96 9.08
C LEU A 264 -4.99 10.89 9.85
N GLY A 265 -3.86 11.23 10.47
CA GLY A 265 -3.03 10.33 11.26
C GLY A 265 -1.68 9.98 10.64
N PHE A 266 -1.31 10.60 9.53
CA PHE A 266 0.05 10.43 9.00
C PHE A 266 1.07 11.06 9.97
N PRO A 267 2.17 10.35 10.29
CA PRO A 267 3.22 10.92 11.12
C PRO A 267 3.92 12.09 10.40
N PRO A 268 4.27 13.17 11.11
CA PRO A 268 5.04 14.25 10.53
C PRO A 268 6.44 13.79 10.15
N CYS A 269 6.98 14.29 9.03
CA CYS A 269 8.39 14.08 8.68
C CYS A 269 9.30 14.86 9.64
N PRO A 270 10.22 14.20 10.38
CA PRO A 270 11.15 14.89 11.29
C PRO A 270 12.05 15.88 10.56
N SER A 271 12.34 15.65 9.28
CA SER A 271 13.15 16.54 8.43
C SER A 271 12.32 17.62 7.74
N ARG A 272 11.00 17.74 8.05
CA ARG A 272 10.09 18.70 7.47
C ARG A 272 10.04 18.69 5.94
N ILE A 273 10.09 17.49 5.34
CA ILE A 273 9.94 17.27 3.90
C ILE A 273 8.44 17.21 3.61
N MET A 274 7.80 18.37 3.63
CA MET A 274 6.35 18.53 3.53
C MET A 274 6.00 19.79 2.70
N PRO A 275 4.82 19.84 2.03
CA PRO A 275 4.43 20.95 1.17
C PRO A 275 4.26 22.31 1.85
N ASP A 276 4.09 22.37 3.18
CA ASP A 276 4.07 23.62 3.96
C ASP A 276 5.44 24.29 4.03
N ASN A 277 6.51 23.52 3.89
CA ASN A 277 7.87 24.01 3.83
C ASN A 277 8.22 24.50 2.41
N SER A 278 8.69 25.76 2.28
CA SER A 278 9.08 26.37 1.01
C SER A 278 10.18 25.62 0.27
N ASP A 279 11.05 24.90 0.99
CA ASP A 279 12.13 24.12 0.39
C ASP A 279 11.60 22.92 -0.41
N TRP A 280 10.41 22.43 -0.05
CA TRP A 280 9.73 21.30 -0.70
C TRP A 280 8.49 21.72 -1.49
N ARG A 281 8.33 23.03 -1.72
CA ARG A 281 7.29 23.65 -2.53
C ARG A 281 7.90 24.63 -3.52
N ARG A 282 8.18 24.19 -4.74
CA ARG A 282 8.93 24.97 -5.71
C ARG A 282 8.25 24.97 -7.08
N SER A 283 8.57 25.98 -7.88
CA SER A 283 8.29 25.95 -9.33
C SER A 283 9.11 24.86 -10.02
N ALA A 284 8.73 24.49 -11.22
CA ALA A 284 9.46 23.52 -12.04
C ALA A 284 10.91 23.95 -12.30
N ALA A 285 11.15 25.24 -12.51
CA ALA A 285 12.50 25.79 -12.61
C ALA A 285 13.24 25.62 -11.28
N GLY A 286 12.63 26.03 -10.15
CA GLY A 286 13.26 25.89 -8.83
C GLY A 286 13.58 24.44 -8.43
N TRP A 287 12.84 23.45 -8.93
CA TRP A 287 13.19 22.02 -8.77
C TRP A 287 14.40 21.61 -9.61
N ARG A 288 14.51 22.15 -10.84
CA ARG A 288 15.71 21.91 -11.69
C ARG A 288 16.93 22.57 -11.08
N ASP A 289 16.83 23.83 -10.63
CA ASP A 289 17.91 24.55 -9.96
C ASP A 289 18.42 23.78 -8.73
N LEU A 290 17.52 23.21 -7.92
CA LEU A 290 17.88 22.40 -6.77
C LEU A 290 18.63 21.11 -7.18
N ALA A 291 18.23 20.48 -8.28
CA ALA A 291 18.93 19.31 -8.82
C ALA A 291 20.31 19.69 -9.39
N ASP A 292 20.42 20.85 -10.04
CA ASP A 292 21.68 21.38 -10.54
C ASP A 292 22.65 21.68 -9.38
N GLU A 293 22.17 22.37 -8.34
CA GLU A 293 22.97 22.66 -7.16
C GLU A 293 23.49 21.37 -6.48
N ALA A 294 22.61 20.38 -6.31
CA ALA A 294 22.98 19.10 -5.72
C ALA A 294 24.00 18.32 -6.57
N ALA A 295 23.89 18.42 -7.89
CA ALA A 295 24.80 17.76 -8.81
C ALA A 295 26.17 18.45 -8.94
N ASP A 296 26.22 19.79 -8.85
CA ASP A 296 27.43 20.57 -9.04
C ASP A 296 28.24 20.75 -7.74
N ARG A 297 27.56 20.75 -6.58
CA ARG A 297 28.19 20.99 -5.26
C ARG A 297 27.67 19.97 -4.25
N PRO A 298 28.04 18.69 -4.36
CA PRO A 298 27.52 17.62 -3.52
C PRO A 298 28.14 17.65 -2.10
N ASP A 299 27.64 18.53 -1.26
CA ASP A 299 27.86 18.47 0.18
C ASP A 299 26.88 17.50 0.87
N ALA A 300 26.97 17.34 2.19
CA ALA A 300 26.14 16.37 2.91
C ALA A 300 24.63 16.66 2.77
N PRO A 301 24.13 17.92 2.91
CA PRO A 301 22.73 18.25 2.64
C PRO A 301 22.31 17.99 1.19
N ALA A 302 23.14 18.36 0.22
CA ALA A 302 22.86 18.16 -1.21
C ALA A 302 22.74 16.66 -1.57
N VAL A 303 23.55 15.80 -0.98
CA VAL A 303 23.48 14.34 -1.17
C VAL A 303 22.17 13.77 -0.63
N VAL A 304 21.69 14.25 0.52
CA VAL A 304 20.38 13.85 1.07
C VAL A 304 19.27 14.31 0.14
N THR A 305 19.32 15.57 -0.32
CA THR A 305 18.36 16.13 -1.27
C THR A 305 18.34 15.31 -2.57
N ALA A 306 19.49 15.07 -3.18
CA ALA A 306 19.60 14.24 -4.39
C ALA A 306 19.06 12.83 -4.18
N SER A 307 19.28 12.24 -3.00
CA SER A 307 18.73 10.93 -2.64
C SER A 307 17.21 10.91 -2.60
N LEU A 308 16.58 11.97 -2.10
CA LEU A 308 15.12 12.13 -2.09
C LEU A 308 14.57 12.38 -3.49
N LEU A 309 15.22 13.25 -4.26
CA LEU A 309 14.84 13.54 -5.65
C LEU A 309 14.94 12.30 -6.55
N ALA A 310 15.92 11.43 -6.31
CA ALA A 310 16.06 10.18 -7.05
C ALA A 310 14.94 9.14 -6.77
N ASP A 311 14.23 9.30 -5.66
CA ASP A 311 13.04 8.50 -5.35
C ASP A 311 11.74 9.22 -5.70
N MET A 312 11.82 10.47 -6.19
CA MET A 312 10.66 11.28 -6.51
C MET A 312 9.75 10.59 -7.52
N ARG A 313 8.46 10.60 -7.22
CA ARG A 313 7.40 10.10 -8.09
C ARG A 313 6.19 11.04 -8.00
N PRO A 314 5.60 11.43 -9.15
CA PRO A 314 4.35 12.17 -9.13
C PRO A 314 3.23 11.30 -8.56
N LEU A 315 2.41 11.89 -7.69
CA LEU A 315 1.19 11.25 -7.21
C LEU A 315 0.15 11.28 -8.33
N GLN A 316 -0.43 10.11 -8.61
CA GLN A 316 -1.55 10.02 -9.56
C GLN A 316 -2.83 10.50 -8.87
N ALA A 317 -3.25 11.71 -9.19
CA ALA A 317 -4.51 12.29 -8.72
C ALA A 317 -5.32 12.77 -9.94
N ARG A 318 -6.66 12.83 -9.78
CA ARG A 318 -7.56 13.34 -10.84
C ARG A 318 -7.35 14.83 -11.07
N ALA A 319 -6.92 15.55 -10.03
CA ALA A 319 -6.65 16.97 -10.06
C ALA A 319 -5.14 17.24 -10.17
N GLY A 320 -4.77 18.19 -11.03
CA GLY A 320 -3.38 18.56 -11.32
C GLY A 320 -3.03 18.34 -12.79
N ASP A 321 -1.78 18.62 -13.13
CA ASP A 321 -1.27 18.40 -14.49
C ASP A 321 -0.60 17.02 -14.59
N PRO A 322 -1.11 16.10 -15.42
CA PRO A 322 -0.54 14.76 -15.55
C PRO A 322 0.85 14.75 -16.22
N ALA A 323 1.25 15.79 -16.95
CA ALA A 323 2.53 15.85 -17.66
C ALA A 323 3.64 16.45 -16.80
N LEU A 324 3.34 17.48 -15.99
CA LEU A 324 4.35 18.24 -15.24
C LEU A 324 5.24 17.37 -14.36
N GLY A 325 4.65 16.45 -13.59
CA GLY A 325 5.39 15.59 -12.66
C GLY A 325 6.33 14.60 -13.37
N PRO A 326 5.87 13.83 -14.35
CA PRO A 326 6.73 12.92 -15.14
C PRO A 326 7.86 13.64 -15.88
N GLU A 327 7.60 14.78 -16.51
CA GLU A 327 8.63 15.57 -17.21
C GLU A 327 9.69 16.10 -16.26
N LEU A 328 9.26 16.66 -15.13
CA LEU A 328 10.16 17.15 -14.08
C LEU A 328 11.03 16.01 -13.52
N ARG A 329 10.43 14.87 -13.23
CA ARG A 329 11.13 13.68 -12.75
C ARG A 329 12.20 13.21 -13.74
N ALA A 330 11.86 13.11 -15.02
CA ALA A 330 12.78 12.68 -16.06
C ALA A 330 13.99 13.61 -16.13
N ALA A 331 13.77 14.94 -16.19
CA ALA A 331 14.84 15.93 -16.23
C ALA A 331 15.76 15.86 -14.99
N ILE A 332 15.19 15.71 -13.79
CA ILE A 332 15.96 15.62 -12.55
C ILE A 332 16.80 14.34 -12.53
N LEU A 333 16.23 13.18 -12.85
CA LEU A 333 16.98 11.91 -12.84
C LEU A 333 18.13 11.93 -13.84
N GLU A 334 17.89 12.47 -15.02
CA GLU A 334 18.93 12.64 -16.04
C GLU A 334 20.06 13.54 -15.53
N ARG A 335 19.74 14.67 -14.89
CA ARG A 335 20.73 15.60 -14.36
C ARG A 335 21.56 15.00 -13.24
N LEU A 336 20.93 14.34 -12.26
CA LEU A 336 21.63 13.69 -11.16
C LEU A 336 22.53 12.54 -11.64
N GLY A 337 22.05 11.73 -12.60
CA GLY A 337 22.80 10.61 -13.15
C GLY A 337 24.05 11.00 -13.93
N LYS A 338 24.10 12.22 -14.48
CA LYS A 338 25.27 12.76 -15.22
C LYS A 338 26.40 13.26 -14.31
N SER A 339 26.15 13.43 -13.00
CA SER A 339 27.17 13.95 -12.08
C SER A 339 27.96 12.83 -11.41
N SER A 340 29.13 12.48 -11.99
CA SER A 340 30.00 11.44 -11.42
C SER A 340 30.46 11.76 -9.99
N ILE A 341 30.62 13.05 -9.64
CA ILE A 341 31.00 13.46 -8.31
C ILE A 341 29.87 13.26 -7.31
N LEU A 342 28.62 13.62 -7.66
CA LEU A 342 27.44 13.36 -6.84
C LEU A 342 27.26 11.85 -6.62
N LEU A 343 27.36 11.03 -7.67
CA LEU A 343 27.22 9.57 -7.56
C LEU A 343 28.26 8.98 -6.60
N LYS A 344 29.49 9.49 -6.59
CA LYS A 344 30.52 9.11 -5.62
C LYS A 344 30.11 9.42 -4.18
N PHE A 345 29.59 10.62 -3.93
CA PHE A 345 29.16 11.02 -2.60
C PHE A 345 27.92 10.23 -2.16
N MET A 346 26.97 9.97 -3.04
CA MET A 346 25.81 9.11 -2.75
C MET A 346 26.22 7.67 -2.47
N ALA A 347 27.21 7.13 -3.22
CA ALA A 347 27.77 5.79 -2.95
C ALA A 347 28.44 5.74 -1.57
N ARG A 348 29.18 6.78 -1.18
CA ARG A 348 29.76 6.89 0.17
C ARG A 348 28.71 6.82 1.27
N GLU A 349 27.55 7.48 1.09
CA GLU A 349 26.45 7.37 2.05
C GLU A 349 25.86 5.95 2.09
N ALA A 350 25.78 5.24 0.95
CA ALA A 350 25.29 3.85 0.91
C ALA A 350 26.17 2.88 1.74
N VAL A 351 27.47 3.15 1.83
CA VAL A 351 28.42 2.32 2.57
C VAL A 351 28.76 2.87 3.96
N ARG A 352 28.14 3.97 4.38
CA ARG A 352 28.39 4.65 5.66
C ARG A 352 28.17 3.76 6.89
N PHE A 353 27.18 2.88 6.80
CA PHE A 353 26.83 1.96 7.88
C PHE A 353 27.17 0.54 7.47
N SER A 354 28.18 -0.04 8.09
CA SER A 354 28.51 -1.44 7.87
C SER A 354 27.40 -2.35 8.38
N PRO A 355 27.16 -3.49 7.72
CA PRO A 355 26.26 -4.52 8.23
C PRO A 355 26.67 -4.95 9.62
N PRO A 356 25.75 -5.22 10.55
CA PRO A 356 26.05 -5.56 11.93
C PRO A 356 26.57 -7.02 12.07
N LEU A 357 27.75 -7.27 11.50
CA LEU A 357 28.49 -8.54 11.55
C LEU A 357 29.74 -8.36 12.40
N GLY A 358 29.99 -9.29 13.33
CA GLY A 358 31.24 -9.36 14.08
C GLY A 358 32.35 -10.04 13.27
N LEU A 359 33.60 -9.95 13.77
CA LEU A 359 34.81 -10.47 13.11
C LEU A 359 34.74 -11.95 12.76
N LEU A 360 33.98 -12.77 13.50
CA LEU A 360 33.78 -14.18 13.24
C LEU A 360 32.46 -14.49 12.49
N GLY A 361 31.85 -13.49 11.87
CA GLY A 361 30.58 -13.64 11.13
C GLY A 361 29.34 -13.80 12.00
N GLY A 362 29.46 -13.61 13.32
CA GLY A 362 28.31 -13.52 14.24
C GLY A 362 27.58 -12.20 14.12
N LEU A 363 26.35 -12.10 14.66
CA LEU A 363 25.62 -10.84 14.70
C LEU A 363 26.23 -9.90 15.75
N ALA A 364 26.58 -8.68 15.34
CA ALA A 364 27.10 -7.63 16.23
C ALA A 364 25.93 -6.84 16.85
N VAL A 365 25.41 -7.34 17.97
CA VAL A 365 24.28 -6.72 18.67
C VAL A 365 24.72 -5.54 19.55
N ARG A 366 23.91 -4.49 19.58
CA ARG A 366 23.97 -3.45 20.64
C ARG A 366 23.19 -3.95 21.84
N ARG A 367 23.55 -3.49 23.05
CA ARG A 367 22.84 -3.86 24.27
C ARG A 367 22.12 -2.65 24.85
N ASP A 368 20.89 -2.87 25.34
CA ASP A 368 20.16 -1.86 26.11
C ASP A 368 20.63 -1.83 27.59
N ALA A 369 20.00 -0.99 28.40
CA ALA A 369 20.34 -0.85 29.81
C ALA A 369 20.14 -2.15 30.63
N GLU A 370 19.23 -3.00 30.16
CA GLU A 370 18.93 -4.30 30.77
C GLU A 370 19.81 -5.44 30.18
N GLY A 371 20.81 -5.10 29.34
CA GLY A 371 21.74 -6.06 28.74
C GLY A 371 21.16 -6.86 27.56
N ARG A 372 19.94 -6.58 27.11
CA ARG A 372 19.29 -7.28 26.00
C ARG A 372 19.88 -6.82 24.67
N GLY A 373 20.19 -7.78 23.79
CA GLY A 373 20.78 -7.50 22.50
C GLY A 373 19.73 -7.05 21.47
N TRP A 374 20.05 -6.00 20.69
CA TRP A 374 19.21 -5.53 19.60
C TRP A 374 20.02 -5.11 18.37
N LEU A 375 19.37 -5.10 17.19
CA LEU A 375 19.91 -4.65 15.91
C LEU A 375 18.98 -3.64 15.27
N ASP A 376 19.55 -2.54 14.73
CA ASP A 376 18.81 -1.61 13.87
C ASP A 376 18.91 -2.07 12.41
N LEU A 377 17.87 -2.72 11.92
CA LEU A 377 17.84 -3.22 10.55
C LEU A 377 17.68 -2.09 9.51
N LYS A 378 17.16 -0.92 9.90
CA LYS A 378 17.04 0.21 8.97
C LYS A 378 18.42 0.74 8.59
N ARG A 379 19.26 1.05 9.59
CA ARG A 379 20.61 1.61 9.36
C ARG A 379 21.59 0.58 8.83
N GLY A 380 21.69 -0.58 9.47
CA GLY A 380 22.69 -1.60 9.15
C GLY A 380 22.31 -2.55 8.00
N GLY A 381 21.15 -2.34 7.36
CA GLY A 381 20.65 -3.24 6.32
C GLY A 381 19.91 -2.51 5.21
N VAL A 382 18.64 -2.22 5.44
CA VAL A 382 17.71 -1.67 4.45
C VAL A 382 18.20 -0.38 3.79
N PHE A 383 18.78 0.54 4.58
CA PHE A 383 19.29 1.82 4.06
C PHE A 383 20.41 1.62 3.05
N ALA A 384 21.40 0.81 3.40
CA ALA A 384 22.55 0.57 2.53
C ALA A 384 22.14 -0.06 1.19
N LEU A 385 21.22 -1.03 1.24
CA LEU A 385 20.70 -1.72 0.06
C LEU A 385 19.91 -0.77 -0.83
N ALA A 386 18.97 0.00 -0.26
CA ALA A 386 18.16 0.96 -1.01
C ALA A 386 19.01 2.08 -1.64
N GLN A 387 19.98 2.61 -0.91
CA GLN A 387 20.87 3.66 -1.41
C GLN A 387 21.83 3.14 -2.48
N GLY A 388 22.42 1.95 -2.28
CA GLY A 388 23.33 1.36 -3.28
C GLY A 388 22.60 1.03 -4.59
N ALA A 389 21.42 0.42 -4.53
CA ALA A 389 20.59 0.17 -5.71
C ALA A 389 20.20 1.47 -6.44
N LYS A 390 19.89 2.54 -5.68
CA LYS A 390 19.55 3.86 -6.22
C LYS A 390 20.72 4.49 -6.96
N VAL A 391 21.91 4.51 -6.36
CA VAL A 391 23.11 5.08 -6.99
C VAL A 391 23.46 4.36 -8.28
N LEU A 392 23.47 3.03 -8.25
CA LEU A 392 23.70 2.23 -9.46
C LEU A 392 22.65 2.48 -10.54
N ALA A 393 21.37 2.62 -10.14
CA ALA A 393 20.30 2.92 -11.09
C ALA A 393 20.50 4.29 -11.75
N LEU A 394 20.83 5.33 -10.99
CA LEU A 394 21.15 6.67 -11.52
C LEU A 394 22.34 6.64 -12.47
N ASP A 395 23.43 5.95 -12.10
CA ASP A 395 24.64 5.80 -12.89
C ASP A 395 24.38 5.15 -14.27
N HIS A 396 23.34 4.29 -14.35
CA HIS A 396 22.93 3.63 -15.59
C HIS A 396 21.69 4.28 -16.25
N GLY A 397 21.30 5.47 -15.83
CA GLY A 397 20.16 6.20 -16.40
C GLY A 397 18.81 5.52 -16.22
N LEU A 398 18.66 4.67 -15.19
CA LEU A 398 17.43 3.94 -14.92
C LEU A 398 16.41 4.83 -14.19
N THR A 399 15.14 4.64 -14.55
CA THR A 399 14.01 5.39 -13.99
C THR A 399 13.09 4.56 -13.11
N GLU A 400 13.41 3.29 -12.90
CA GLU A 400 12.64 2.40 -12.06
C GLU A 400 12.51 2.94 -10.63
N ALA A 401 11.31 2.82 -10.07
CA ALA A 401 11.09 3.04 -8.65
C ALA A 401 11.20 1.69 -7.91
N GLY A 402 11.68 1.73 -6.66
CA GLY A 402 11.81 0.54 -5.82
C GLY A 402 13.18 -0.13 -5.90
N THR A 403 13.56 -0.72 -4.77
CA THR A 403 14.89 -1.30 -4.59
C THR A 403 15.10 -2.56 -5.44
N CYS A 404 14.21 -3.55 -5.32
CA CYS A 404 14.34 -4.79 -6.10
C CYS A 404 14.10 -4.60 -7.61
N PRO A 405 13.15 -3.78 -8.09
CA PRO A 405 13.06 -3.45 -9.51
C PRO A 405 14.33 -2.84 -10.09
N ARG A 406 15.01 -1.93 -9.35
CA ARG A 406 16.31 -1.37 -9.76
C ARG A 406 17.38 -2.45 -9.89
N LEU A 407 17.51 -3.33 -8.87
CA LEU A 407 18.49 -4.42 -8.87
C LEU A 407 18.28 -5.38 -10.05
N ARG A 408 17.06 -5.81 -10.29
CA ARG A 408 16.73 -6.69 -11.43
C ARG A 408 16.99 -6.02 -12.77
N ARG A 409 16.70 -4.72 -12.89
CA ARG A 409 16.98 -3.98 -14.11
C ARG A 409 18.48 -3.82 -14.36
N LEU A 410 19.27 -3.56 -13.31
CA LEU A 410 20.73 -3.54 -13.37
C LEU A 410 21.30 -4.89 -13.80
N ALA A 411 20.76 -6.00 -13.33
CA ALA A 411 21.13 -7.32 -13.78
C ALA A 411 20.81 -7.56 -15.26
N ALA A 412 19.64 -7.13 -15.72
CA ALA A 412 19.23 -7.22 -17.13
C ALA A 412 20.14 -6.41 -18.07
N LEU A 413 20.78 -5.35 -17.56
CA LEU A 413 21.78 -4.54 -18.30
C LEU A 413 23.21 -5.10 -18.16
N GLY A 414 23.45 -6.16 -17.38
CA GLY A 414 24.77 -6.68 -17.10
C GLY A 414 25.61 -5.83 -16.13
N ALA A 415 25.02 -4.82 -15.49
CA ALA A 415 25.69 -3.99 -14.50
C ALA A 415 25.87 -4.68 -13.13
N LEU A 416 25.04 -5.67 -12.84
CA LEU A 416 25.16 -6.63 -11.74
C LEU A 416 25.03 -8.06 -12.28
N SER A 417 25.62 -9.04 -11.61
CA SER A 417 25.31 -10.43 -11.94
C SER A 417 23.88 -10.79 -11.50
N ALA A 418 23.19 -11.61 -12.28
CA ALA A 418 21.84 -12.02 -11.94
C ALA A 418 21.74 -12.73 -10.57
N PRO A 419 22.67 -13.64 -10.20
CA PRO A 419 22.66 -14.25 -8.86
C PRO A 419 22.81 -13.24 -7.72
N LEU A 420 23.67 -12.21 -7.89
CA LEU A 420 23.84 -11.16 -6.88
C LEU A 420 22.55 -10.32 -6.75
N ALA A 421 21.95 -9.92 -7.86
CA ALA A 421 20.73 -9.11 -7.84
C ALA A 421 19.56 -9.84 -7.16
N GLU A 422 19.31 -11.11 -7.49
CA GLU A 422 18.27 -11.90 -6.84
C GLU A 422 18.59 -12.17 -5.36
N GLY A 423 19.85 -12.50 -5.03
CA GLY A 423 20.24 -12.65 -3.63
C GLY A 423 20.08 -11.36 -2.80
N LEU A 424 20.32 -10.18 -3.40
CA LEU A 424 20.05 -8.90 -2.74
C LEU A 424 18.56 -8.63 -2.58
N CYS A 425 17.70 -9.08 -3.52
CA CYS A 425 16.25 -9.02 -3.35
C CYS A 425 15.77 -9.95 -2.23
N ASP A 426 16.33 -11.17 -2.13
CA ASP A 426 16.04 -12.09 -1.02
C ASP A 426 16.49 -11.50 0.33
N ALA A 427 17.65 -10.85 0.35
CA ALA A 427 18.15 -10.14 1.54
C ALA A 427 17.22 -8.98 1.93
N TRP A 428 16.74 -8.21 0.94
CA TRP A 428 15.75 -7.16 1.14
C TRP A 428 14.49 -7.71 1.79
N ASP A 429 13.91 -8.76 1.22
CA ASP A 429 12.69 -9.39 1.72
C ASP A 429 12.85 -9.91 3.15
N GLN A 430 13.99 -10.53 3.46
CA GLN A 430 14.28 -11.01 4.81
C GLN A 430 14.37 -9.85 5.82
N LEU A 431 15.12 -8.79 5.51
CA LEU A 431 15.29 -7.63 6.38
C LEU A 431 13.97 -6.91 6.62
N GLN A 432 13.18 -6.74 5.58
CA GLN A 432 11.89 -6.07 5.65
C GLN A 432 10.85 -6.92 6.40
N THR A 433 10.82 -8.23 6.20
CA THR A 433 9.95 -9.16 6.95
C THR A 433 10.20 -9.04 8.45
N LEU A 434 11.46 -9.09 8.87
CA LEU A 434 11.81 -8.97 10.29
C LEU A 434 11.43 -7.61 10.88
N ARG A 435 11.63 -6.52 10.11
CA ARG A 435 11.21 -5.18 10.53
C ARG A 435 9.70 -5.07 10.68
N MET A 436 8.95 -5.54 9.69
CA MET A 436 7.48 -5.46 9.69
C MET A 436 6.89 -6.25 10.85
N ARG A 437 7.39 -7.47 11.11
CA ARG A 437 6.95 -8.28 12.26
C ARG A 437 7.22 -7.58 13.59
N ALA A 438 8.40 -6.96 13.74
CA ALA A 438 8.71 -6.19 14.94
C ALA A 438 7.79 -4.97 15.11
N GLN A 439 7.50 -4.24 14.03
CA GLN A 439 6.57 -3.11 14.04
C GLN A 439 5.13 -3.55 14.35
N ALA A 440 4.64 -4.60 13.72
CA ALA A 440 3.30 -5.15 13.99
C ALA A 440 3.17 -5.61 15.46
N ALA A 441 4.18 -6.29 15.98
CA ALA A 441 4.20 -6.71 17.39
C ALA A 441 4.22 -5.52 18.36
N ALA A 442 4.96 -4.44 18.08
CA ALA A 442 4.97 -3.23 18.88
C ALA A 442 3.60 -2.55 18.88
N LEU A 443 2.98 -2.40 17.71
CA LEU A 443 1.62 -1.84 17.59
C LEU A 443 0.58 -2.68 18.36
N GLY A 444 0.69 -4.02 18.30
CA GLY A 444 -0.18 -4.92 19.08
C GLY A 444 -0.06 -4.76 20.59
N ARG A 445 1.08 -4.24 21.10
CA ARG A 445 1.29 -3.90 22.50
C ARG A 445 1.00 -2.43 22.83
N GLY A 446 0.53 -1.63 21.86
CA GLY A 446 0.32 -0.19 22.05
C GLY A 446 1.63 0.62 22.12
N GLU A 447 2.75 0.06 21.67
CA GLU A 447 4.06 0.70 21.64
C GLU A 447 4.32 1.39 20.30
N ALA A 448 5.17 2.41 20.30
CA ALA A 448 5.61 3.05 19.06
C ALA A 448 6.43 2.06 18.20
N PRO A 449 6.08 1.85 16.92
CA PRO A 449 6.80 0.92 16.06
C PRO A 449 8.19 1.45 15.71
N GLY A 450 9.22 0.62 15.93
CA GLY A 450 10.62 0.94 15.68
C GLY A 450 11.26 0.10 14.57
N ASN A 451 12.56 0.31 14.36
CA ASN A 451 13.37 -0.43 13.39
C ASN A 451 14.29 -1.48 14.04
N ALA A 452 14.23 -1.58 15.37
CA ALA A 452 15.05 -2.49 16.14
C ALA A 452 14.41 -3.87 16.25
N ILE A 453 15.21 -4.90 16.06
CA ILE A 453 14.80 -6.28 16.30
C ILE A 453 15.65 -6.89 17.42
N ARG A 454 15.14 -7.96 18.00
CA ARG A 454 15.84 -8.78 19.00
C ARG A 454 16.24 -10.12 18.39
N PRO A 455 17.53 -10.33 18.04
CA PRO A 455 17.98 -11.56 17.38
C PRO A 455 17.87 -12.80 18.27
N ASP A 456 17.86 -12.65 19.58
CA ASP A 456 17.67 -13.72 20.56
C ASP A 456 16.24 -14.32 20.49
N LEU A 457 15.26 -13.57 20.02
CA LEU A 457 13.88 -14.03 19.82
C LEU A 457 13.67 -14.73 18.47
N LEU A 458 14.65 -14.68 17.56
CA LEU A 458 14.57 -15.36 16.26
C LEU A 458 14.89 -16.84 16.41
N GLY A 459 14.22 -17.69 15.64
CA GLY A 459 14.58 -19.09 15.48
C GLY A 459 15.97 -19.28 14.87
N ALA A 460 16.57 -20.45 15.02
CA ALA A 460 17.91 -20.71 14.51
C ALA A 460 18.03 -20.48 12.98
N LEU A 461 17.02 -20.92 12.22
CA LEU A 461 16.96 -20.73 10.77
C LEU A 461 16.81 -19.26 10.38
N GLU A 462 15.99 -18.50 11.09
CA GLU A 462 15.82 -17.06 10.82
C GLU A 462 17.10 -16.27 11.11
N ARG A 463 17.81 -16.62 12.18
CA ARG A 463 19.12 -16.01 12.49
C ARG A 463 20.15 -16.33 11.40
N GLU A 464 20.13 -17.53 10.85
CA GLU A 464 21.05 -17.92 9.76
C GLU A 464 20.73 -17.16 8.48
N ARG A 465 19.45 -17.04 8.11
CA ARG A 465 19.00 -16.21 6.97
C ARG A 465 19.38 -14.74 7.14
N LEU A 466 19.21 -14.19 8.34
CA LEU A 466 19.63 -12.82 8.64
C LEU A 466 21.15 -12.63 8.47
N ARG A 467 21.97 -13.59 8.94
CA ARG A 467 23.42 -13.54 8.73
C ARG A 467 23.78 -13.59 7.25
N ALA A 468 23.16 -14.49 6.48
CA ALA A 468 23.38 -14.62 5.05
C ALA A 468 23.02 -13.30 4.32
N ALA A 469 21.88 -12.70 4.63
CA ALA A 469 21.46 -11.42 4.08
C ALA A 469 22.46 -10.29 4.38
N LEU A 470 22.96 -10.22 5.61
CA LEU A 470 23.94 -9.21 6.01
C LEU A 470 25.32 -9.42 5.37
N LYS A 471 25.74 -10.69 5.14
CA LYS A 471 26.98 -11.00 4.40
C LYS A 471 26.88 -10.54 2.95
N LEU A 472 25.78 -10.87 2.29
CA LEU A 472 25.56 -10.46 0.90
C LEU A 472 25.51 -8.92 0.77
N LEU A 473 24.95 -8.24 1.77
CA LEU A 473 24.99 -6.79 1.83
C LEU A 473 26.41 -6.24 1.97
N ALA A 474 27.30 -6.90 2.75
CA ALA A 474 28.71 -6.52 2.84
C ALA A 474 29.41 -6.67 1.47
N GLU A 475 29.19 -7.77 0.76
CA GLU A 475 29.70 -7.98 -0.61
C GLU A 475 29.20 -6.89 -1.58
N PHE A 476 27.95 -6.49 -1.45
CA PHE A 476 27.38 -5.39 -2.24
C PHE A 476 28.02 -4.04 -1.91
N GLN A 477 28.30 -3.77 -0.64
CA GLN A 477 29.05 -2.58 -0.24
C GLN A 477 30.49 -2.58 -0.75
N ASP A 478 31.18 -3.72 -0.75
CA ASP A 478 32.51 -3.87 -1.34
C ASP A 478 32.51 -3.56 -2.84
N LEU A 479 31.50 -4.03 -3.58
CA LEU A 479 31.30 -3.68 -4.99
C LEU A 479 31.18 -2.15 -5.18
N LEU A 480 30.40 -1.47 -4.32
CA LEU A 480 30.27 -0.02 -4.37
C LEU A 480 31.60 0.68 -4.04
N TYR A 481 32.35 0.19 -3.04
CA TYR A 481 33.68 0.71 -2.71
C TYR A 481 34.63 0.63 -3.92
N GLU A 482 34.62 -0.46 -4.63
CA GLU A 482 35.49 -0.68 -5.80
C GLU A 482 35.04 0.17 -6.98
N LYS A 483 33.75 0.10 -7.35
CA LYS A 483 33.20 0.80 -8.52
C LYS A 483 33.39 2.32 -8.43
N TYR A 484 33.16 2.91 -7.25
CA TYR A 484 33.25 4.36 -7.08
C TYR A 484 34.60 4.83 -6.49
N GLY A 485 35.54 3.93 -6.27
CA GLY A 485 36.88 4.27 -5.78
C GLY A 485 36.86 4.92 -4.39
N LEU A 486 35.95 4.47 -3.49
CA LEU A 486 35.70 5.13 -2.21
C LEU A 486 36.85 4.95 -1.20
N ARG A 487 37.71 3.97 -1.36
CA ARG A 487 38.90 3.72 -0.51
C ARG A 487 39.94 4.86 -0.60
N LEU A 488 39.83 5.71 -1.62
CA LEU A 488 40.73 6.85 -1.81
C LEU A 488 40.21 8.16 -1.17
N LEU A 489 39.02 8.12 -0.57
CA LEU A 489 38.33 9.27 0.02
C LEU A 489 38.29 9.21 1.57
N GLY A 490 38.99 8.26 2.19
CA GLY A 490 39.09 8.06 3.63
C GLY A 490 40.08 8.95 4.31
#